data_850932f835962fd373084f8a22df5119
#
_entry.id   850932f835962fd373084f8a22df5119
#
_cell.length_a   1.000
_cell.length_b   1.000
_cell.length_c   1.000
_cell.angle_alpha   90.00
_cell.angle_beta   90.00
_cell.angle_gamma   90.00
#
_symmetry.space_group_name_H-M   'P 1'
#
loop_
_entity.id
_entity.type
_entity.pdbx_description
1 polymer ?
#
loop_
_entity_poly.entity_id
_entity_poly.type
_entity_poly.pdbx_seq_one_letter_code
_entity_poly.pdbx_strand_id
1 'polypeptide(L)'
;YTLFESRLSGSLDFFIRDGKDVIGDYKVPLPPYLHESIVANVGTTTSKGFEFQANWDAVRTEDFSYSTNVMLSYTTSKLKSFSNEKYQLGFIEGEGFPSPGNPGSAQRLQDDTPIGSFYGFRYAGVDDAGNILIWKGGEIGGDTKLGSDGDEKDKVYLDGTGVPKWELSWGNTFTYKNFDLSLFFRGRFGYKVMNQYEMYYGLQVVAGDNKLSSAYEENAHIKGPKVICDYFLQNGNYLRLDNITVGWTPKLNTKWIS
;
A
#
# COMPACT_ATOMS: atom_id res chain seq x y z
N TYR A 1 -30.30 -4.22 -2.62
CA TYR A 1 -31.27 -4.39 -3.74
C TYR A 1 -31.38 -5.84 -4.17
N THR A 2 -32.54 -6.17 -4.73
CA THR A 2 -32.82 -7.49 -5.30
C THR A 2 -33.63 -7.30 -6.58
N LEU A 3 -33.15 -7.85 -7.69
CA LEU A 3 -33.70 -7.65 -9.03
C LEU A 3 -33.80 -9.00 -9.79
N PHE A 4 -34.58 -9.03 -10.87
CA PHE A 4 -34.71 -10.18 -11.77
C PHE A 4 -35.09 -11.47 -11.04
N GLU A 5 -36.20 -11.45 -10.28
CA GLU A 5 -36.66 -12.60 -9.50
C GLU A 5 -35.61 -13.16 -8.54
N SER A 6 -34.90 -12.26 -7.86
CA SER A 6 -33.80 -12.55 -6.91
C SER A 6 -32.52 -13.12 -7.54
N ARG A 7 -32.38 -13.07 -8.88
CA ARG A 7 -31.16 -13.50 -9.55
C ARG A 7 -30.00 -12.52 -9.39
N LEU A 8 -30.28 -11.24 -9.18
CA LEU A 8 -29.29 -10.22 -8.89
C LEU A 8 -29.61 -9.58 -7.55
N SER A 9 -28.67 -9.67 -6.61
CA SER A 9 -28.77 -9.04 -5.30
C SER A 9 -27.47 -8.34 -4.95
N GLY A 10 -27.55 -7.36 -4.06
CA GLY A 10 -26.35 -6.67 -3.61
C GLY A 10 -26.64 -5.53 -2.65
N SER A 11 -25.58 -4.90 -2.19
CA SER A 11 -25.60 -3.73 -1.33
C SER A 11 -24.63 -2.65 -1.83
N LEU A 12 -24.90 -1.43 -1.43
CA LEU A 12 -24.00 -0.29 -1.60
C LEU A 12 -24.06 0.51 -0.31
N ASP A 13 -22.96 0.55 0.39
CA ASP A 13 -22.83 1.15 1.69
C ASP A 13 -21.81 2.30 1.63
N PHE A 14 -22.14 3.43 2.25
CA PHE A 14 -21.22 4.56 2.42
C PHE A 14 -20.94 4.74 3.90
N PHE A 15 -19.69 5.02 4.23
CA PHE A 15 -19.32 5.21 5.62
C PHE A 15 -18.35 6.38 5.83
N ILE A 16 -18.49 7.00 7.00
CA ILE A 16 -17.48 7.90 7.58
C ILE A 16 -17.29 7.44 9.03
N ARG A 17 -16.03 7.20 9.41
CA ARG A 17 -15.65 6.74 10.75
C ARG A 17 -14.59 7.68 11.30
N ASP A 18 -14.85 8.27 12.45
CA ASP A 18 -13.88 9.06 13.20
C ASP A 18 -13.38 8.23 14.39
N GLY A 19 -12.08 8.01 14.45
CA GLY A 19 -11.38 7.45 15.60
C GLY A 19 -10.85 8.60 16.44
N LYS A 20 -11.21 8.63 17.72
CA LYS A 20 -10.70 9.60 18.69
C LYS A 20 -9.80 8.90 19.70
N ASP A 21 -9.01 9.68 20.39
CA ASP A 21 -8.16 9.21 21.48
C ASP A 21 -7.16 8.12 21.03
N VAL A 22 -6.62 8.25 19.82
CA VAL A 22 -5.58 7.36 19.31
C VAL A 22 -4.34 7.49 20.18
N ILE A 23 -3.85 6.37 20.68
CA ILE A 23 -2.68 6.30 21.54
C ILE A 23 -1.41 6.52 20.72
N GLY A 24 -0.51 7.34 21.24
CA GLY A 24 0.80 7.55 20.65
C GLY A 24 1.85 8.03 21.64
N ASP A 25 3.10 7.91 21.23
CA ASP A 25 4.25 8.40 22.00
C ASP A 25 4.50 9.87 21.67
N TYR A 26 4.47 10.70 22.71
CA TYR A 26 4.74 12.14 22.62
C TYR A 26 6.08 12.48 23.21
N LYS A 27 6.92 13.15 22.45
CA LYS A 27 8.17 13.73 22.95
C LYS A 27 7.85 14.87 23.92
N VAL A 28 8.49 14.84 25.07
CA VAL A 28 8.35 15.84 26.12
C VAL A 28 9.71 16.43 26.50
N PRO A 29 9.76 17.68 26.96
CA PRO A 29 11.04 18.31 27.34
C PRO A 29 11.66 17.67 28.57
N LEU A 30 12.97 17.55 28.56
CA LEU A 30 13.79 17.14 29.71
C LEU A 30 14.60 18.37 30.19
N PRO A 31 14.45 18.82 31.44
CA PRO A 31 13.41 18.55 32.43
C PRO A 31 12.10 19.28 32.10
N PRO A 32 10.95 19.06 32.77
CA PRO A 32 10.81 18.38 34.06
C PRO A 32 10.52 16.88 33.98
N TYR A 33 10.32 16.32 32.77
CA TYR A 33 10.00 14.90 32.63
C TYR A 33 11.26 14.05 32.82
N LEU A 34 11.09 12.82 33.33
CA LEU A 34 12.17 11.85 33.55
C LEU A 34 12.49 11.03 32.29
N HIS A 35 11.57 11.00 31.32
CA HIS A 35 11.69 10.26 30.06
C HIS A 35 11.46 11.23 28.89
N GLU A 36 12.05 10.92 27.73
CA GLU A 36 11.95 11.73 26.52
C GLU A 36 10.58 11.68 25.85
N SER A 37 9.75 10.71 26.23
CA SER A 37 8.39 10.56 25.71
C SER A 37 7.41 10.07 26.77
N ILE A 38 6.14 10.36 26.53
CA ILE A 38 5.01 9.83 27.29
C ILE A 38 3.98 9.25 26.32
N VAL A 39 3.31 8.19 26.75
CA VAL A 39 2.16 7.64 26.01
C VAL A 39 0.92 8.46 26.36
N ALA A 40 0.22 8.95 25.37
CA ALA A 40 -1.00 9.74 25.56
C ALA A 40 -2.06 9.45 24.49
N ASN A 41 -3.32 9.68 24.85
CA ASN A 41 -4.47 9.54 23.94
C ASN A 41 -4.80 10.90 23.34
N VAL A 42 -4.28 11.20 22.15
CA VAL A 42 -4.39 12.55 21.56
C VAL A 42 -4.83 12.51 20.11
N GLY A 43 -4.55 11.42 19.40
CA GLY A 43 -4.76 11.32 17.97
C GLY A 43 -6.25 11.28 17.59
N THR A 44 -6.55 11.86 16.45
CA THR A 44 -7.85 11.73 15.77
C THR A 44 -7.62 11.27 14.35
N THR A 45 -8.32 10.24 13.92
CA THR A 45 -8.27 9.73 12.54
C THR A 45 -9.66 9.79 11.91
N THR A 46 -9.71 9.98 10.62
CA THR A 46 -10.95 9.90 9.84
C THR A 46 -10.75 8.91 8.70
N SER A 47 -11.66 7.95 8.59
CA SER A 47 -11.75 7.01 7.46
C SER A 47 -13.09 7.18 6.77
N LYS A 48 -13.08 7.26 5.45
CA LYS A 48 -14.29 7.37 4.64
C LYS A 48 -14.19 6.53 3.38
N GLY A 49 -15.33 6.02 2.95
CA GLY A 49 -15.34 5.18 1.77
C GLY A 49 -16.72 4.68 1.42
N PHE A 50 -16.74 3.75 0.49
CA PHE A 50 -17.92 2.98 0.15
C PHE A 50 -17.56 1.50 -0.09
N GLU A 51 -18.56 0.65 0.09
CA GLU A 51 -18.50 -0.78 -0.16
C GLU A 51 -19.64 -1.16 -1.10
N PHE A 52 -19.32 -1.86 -2.17
CA PHE A 52 -20.26 -2.38 -3.14
C PHE A 52 -20.15 -3.89 -3.18
N GLN A 53 -21.29 -4.56 -3.11
CA GLN A 53 -21.39 -6.00 -3.29
C GLN A 53 -22.50 -6.32 -4.30
N ALA A 54 -22.21 -7.25 -5.22
CA ALA A 54 -23.19 -7.80 -6.13
C ALA A 54 -23.03 -9.32 -6.24
N ASN A 55 -24.15 -10.04 -6.20
CA ASN A 55 -24.22 -11.46 -6.47
C ASN A 55 -25.20 -11.66 -7.62
N TRP A 56 -24.79 -12.35 -8.66
CA TRP A 56 -25.58 -12.55 -9.86
C TRP A 56 -25.57 -13.99 -10.33
N ASP A 57 -26.78 -14.60 -10.38
CA ASP A 57 -27.05 -15.85 -11.07
C ASP A 57 -27.30 -15.56 -12.55
N ALA A 58 -26.21 -15.39 -13.31
CA ALA A 58 -26.25 -14.85 -14.67
C ALA A 58 -26.91 -15.82 -15.65
N VAL A 59 -26.60 -17.11 -15.52
CA VAL A 59 -27.16 -18.16 -16.38
C VAL A 59 -27.60 -19.34 -15.53
N ARG A 60 -28.81 -19.82 -15.80
CA ARG A 60 -29.34 -21.05 -15.18
C ARG A 60 -30.16 -21.81 -16.21
N THR A 61 -29.59 -22.91 -16.70
CA THR A 61 -30.23 -23.89 -17.59
C THR A 61 -30.20 -25.26 -16.95
N GLU A 62 -30.79 -26.28 -17.59
CA GLU A 62 -30.80 -27.66 -17.09
C GLU A 62 -29.38 -28.23 -16.92
N ASP A 63 -28.48 -27.98 -17.88
CA ASP A 63 -27.14 -28.55 -17.91
C ASP A 63 -26.04 -27.56 -17.50
N PHE A 64 -26.31 -26.26 -17.50
CA PHE A 64 -25.28 -25.23 -17.27
C PHE A 64 -25.78 -24.11 -16.34
N SER A 65 -24.96 -23.75 -15.37
CA SER A 65 -25.16 -22.55 -14.57
C SER A 65 -23.89 -21.75 -14.48
N TYR A 66 -24.08 -20.42 -14.41
CA TYR A 66 -23.00 -19.46 -14.14
C TYR A 66 -23.49 -18.44 -13.11
N SER A 67 -22.76 -18.36 -12.03
CA SER A 67 -22.94 -17.31 -11.02
C SER A 67 -21.65 -16.55 -10.80
N THR A 68 -21.79 -15.27 -10.48
CA THR A 68 -20.65 -14.40 -10.19
C THR A 68 -20.96 -13.52 -8.98
N ASN A 69 -19.93 -13.25 -8.19
CA ASN A 69 -19.98 -12.28 -7.10
C ASN A 69 -18.83 -11.28 -7.22
N VAL A 70 -19.13 -10.02 -6.96
CA VAL A 70 -18.16 -8.93 -6.97
C VAL A 70 -18.28 -8.17 -5.66
N MET A 71 -17.16 -7.94 -5.01
CA MET A 71 -17.04 -7.00 -3.91
C MET A 71 -15.98 -5.96 -4.28
N LEU A 72 -16.35 -4.70 -4.20
CA LEU A 72 -15.47 -3.57 -4.46
C LEU A 72 -15.56 -2.61 -3.28
N SER A 73 -14.43 -2.30 -2.67
CA SER A 73 -14.34 -1.28 -1.64
C SER A 73 -13.38 -0.17 -2.03
N TYR A 74 -13.76 1.04 -1.64
CA TYR A 74 -12.90 2.21 -1.70
C TYR A 74 -12.81 2.83 -0.31
N THR A 75 -11.59 2.97 0.20
CA THR A 75 -11.35 3.53 1.52
C THR A 75 -10.19 4.51 1.48
N THR A 76 -10.38 5.66 2.13
CA THR A 76 -9.29 6.60 2.42
C THR A 76 -9.27 6.89 3.90
N SER A 77 -8.08 6.90 4.48
CA SER A 77 -7.88 7.20 5.90
C SER A 77 -6.85 8.32 6.05
N LYS A 78 -7.14 9.26 6.94
CA LYS A 78 -6.28 10.37 7.27
C LYS A 78 -6.03 10.43 8.77
N LEU A 79 -4.82 10.83 9.14
CA LEU A 79 -4.59 11.41 10.45
C LEU A 79 -5.13 12.83 10.42
N LYS A 80 -6.18 13.12 11.18
CA LYS A 80 -6.81 14.43 11.21
C LYS A 80 -6.05 15.39 12.13
N SER A 81 -5.65 14.89 13.30
CA SER A 81 -4.81 15.60 14.24
C SER A 81 -4.09 14.63 15.16
N PHE A 82 -2.87 14.97 15.53
CA PHE A 82 -2.09 14.25 16.56
C PHE A 82 -1.55 15.20 17.61
N SER A 83 -2.22 16.32 17.79
CA SER A 83 -1.87 17.37 18.75
C SER A 83 -3.11 17.89 19.48
N ASN A 84 -2.93 18.34 20.71
CA ASN A 84 -3.91 19.08 21.47
C ASN A 84 -3.23 20.25 22.20
N GLU A 85 -3.96 21.00 23.00
CA GLU A 85 -3.42 22.15 23.73
C GLU A 85 -2.21 21.82 24.62
N LYS A 86 -2.15 20.59 25.12
CA LYS A 86 -1.11 20.13 26.05
C LYS A 86 0.05 19.43 25.33
N TYR A 87 -0.23 18.71 24.25
CA TYR A 87 0.72 17.90 23.51
C TYR A 87 0.76 18.34 22.05
N GLN A 88 1.88 18.93 21.64
CA GLN A 88 2.13 19.41 20.28
C GLN A 88 3.16 18.51 19.63
N LEU A 89 2.74 17.70 18.67
CA LEU A 89 3.64 16.90 17.85
C LEU A 89 3.59 17.41 16.41
N GLY A 90 4.72 17.84 15.86
CA GLY A 90 4.76 18.35 14.49
C GLY A 90 4.52 17.23 13.47
N PHE A 91 5.07 16.04 13.73
CA PHE A 91 4.93 14.85 12.87
C PHE A 91 5.33 13.58 13.64
N ILE A 92 4.91 12.45 13.09
CA ILE A 92 5.34 11.11 13.52
C ILE A 92 6.09 10.48 12.36
N GLU A 93 7.32 10.05 12.57
CA GLU A 93 8.06 9.25 11.59
C GLU A 93 7.70 7.77 11.74
N GLY A 94 7.61 7.08 10.60
CA GLY A 94 7.53 5.63 10.58
C GLY A 94 8.85 4.98 11.04
N GLU A 95 8.85 3.67 11.17
CA GLU A 95 10.08 2.92 11.46
C GLU A 95 11.17 3.19 10.42
N GLY A 96 12.39 3.30 10.89
CA GLY A 96 13.56 3.47 10.05
C GLY A 96 13.89 2.19 9.27
N PHE A 97 14.47 2.32 8.10
CA PHE A 97 15.00 1.18 7.35
C PHE A 97 16.16 0.53 8.10
N PRO A 98 16.29 -0.82 8.00
CA PRO A 98 17.36 -1.54 8.69
C PRO A 98 18.76 -1.19 8.15
N SER A 99 19.78 -1.56 8.93
CA SER A 99 21.19 -1.55 8.46
C SER A 99 21.39 -2.48 7.25
N PRO A 100 22.42 -2.26 6.42
CA PRO A 100 23.50 -1.28 6.62
C PRO A 100 23.14 0.12 6.15
N GLY A 101 23.73 1.12 6.84
CA GLY A 101 23.66 2.52 6.43
C GLY A 101 22.33 3.23 6.72
N ASN A 102 21.51 2.72 7.65
CA ASN A 102 20.23 3.28 8.12
C ASN A 102 19.87 4.66 7.50
N PRO A 103 19.21 4.70 6.32
CA PRO A 103 18.92 5.95 5.62
C PRO A 103 17.77 6.75 6.26
N GLY A 104 17.19 6.28 7.36
CA GLY A 104 16.04 6.87 8.03
C GLY A 104 14.71 6.20 7.66
N SER A 105 13.60 6.92 7.84
CA SER A 105 12.24 6.47 7.49
C SER A 105 11.80 7.03 6.14
N ALA A 106 11.01 6.26 5.40
CA ALA A 106 10.35 6.72 4.18
C ALA A 106 8.89 7.13 4.41
N GLN A 107 8.42 7.09 5.65
CA GLN A 107 7.04 7.43 5.99
C GLN A 107 7.00 8.49 7.08
N ARG A 108 6.08 9.43 6.92
CA ARG A 108 5.79 10.46 7.91
C ARG A 108 4.29 10.70 7.95
N LEU A 109 3.76 10.82 9.16
CA LEU A 109 2.39 11.27 9.42
C LEU A 109 2.44 12.66 10.04
N GLN A 110 1.61 13.54 9.51
CA GLN A 110 1.38 14.90 10.00
C GLN A 110 -0.13 15.16 9.99
N ASP A 111 -0.57 16.19 10.67
CA ASP A 111 -1.98 16.58 10.66
C ASP A 111 -2.48 16.75 9.21
N ASP A 112 -3.69 16.25 8.95
CA ASP A 112 -4.37 16.18 7.64
C ASP A 112 -3.69 15.34 6.55
N THR A 113 -2.68 14.54 6.89
CA THR A 113 -2.04 13.65 5.92
C THR A 113 -2.71 12.28 5.82
N PRO A 114 -2.76 11.68 4.63
CA PRO A 114 -3.21 10.29 4.48
C PRO A 114 -2.32 9.31 5.24
N ILE A 115 -2.92 8.32 5.88
CA ILE A 115 -2.19 7.24 6.55
C ILE A 115 -1.39 6.45 5.52
N GLY A 116 -0.12 6.17 5.85
CA GLY A 116 0.81 5.47 4.95
C GLY A 116 1.45 6.37 3.89
N SER A 117 1.40 7.71 4.07
CA SER A 117 2.08 8.65 3.17
C SER A 117 3.59 8.45 3.19
N PHE A 118 4.18 8.46 1.99
CA PHE A 118 5.63 8.44 1.84
C PHE A 118 6.19 9.84 1.95
N TYR A 119 7.36 9.94 2.59
CA TYR A 119 8.07 11.19 2.80
C TYR A 119 9.56 10.99 2.51
N GLY A 120 10.13 11.80 1.63
CA GLY A 120 11.50 11.64 1.20
C GLY A 120 11.87 12.64 0.12
N PHE A 121 12.95 12.36 -0.59
CA PHE A 121 13.44 13.23 -1.64
C PHE A 121 12.75 12.94 -2.99
N ARG A 122 12.60 13.98 -3.81
CA ARG A 122 12.22 13.81 -5.22
C ARG A 122 13.48 13.60 -6.06
N TYR A 123 13.50 12.49 -6.77
CA TYR A 123 14.58 12.11 -7.68
C TYR A 123 14.67 13.07 -8.86
N ALA A 124 15.88 13.54 -9.17
CA ALA A 124 16.16 14.46 -10.27
C ALA A 124 17.06 13.87 -11.35
N GLY A 125 17.52 12.63 -11.17
CA GLY A 125 18.45 11.98 -12.09
C GLY A 125 19.72 11.51 -11.39
N VAL A 126 20.76 11.31 -12.18
CA VAL A 126 22.09 10.88 -11.72
C VAL A 126 23.12 11.77 -12.40
N ASP A 127 24.15 12.18 -11.67
CA ASP A 127 25.26 12.95 -12.23
C ASP A 127 26.24 12.07 -13.02
N ASP A 128 27.24 12.67 -13.66
CA ASP A 128 28.26 11.97 -14.45
C ASP A 128 29.11 11.00 -13.62
N ALA A 129 29.19 11.20 -12.30
CA ALA A 129 29.91 10.33 -11.37
C ALA A 129 29.04 9.17 -10.86
N GLY A 130 27.74 9.14 -11.19
CA GLY A 130 26.80 8.13 -10.78
C GLY A 130 26.11 8.40 -9.44
N ASN A 131 26.17 9.63 -8.91
CA ASN A 131 25.49 9.99 -7.69
C ASN A 131 24.03 10.36 -7.97
N ILE A 132 23.11 9.93 -7.11
CA ILE A 132 21.71 10.32 -7.19
C ILE A 132 21.57 11.84 -6.93
N LEU A 133 20.89 12.51 -7.85
CA LEU A 133 20.48 13.90 -7.72
C LEU A 133 19.04 14.00 -7.21
N ILE A 134 18.78 15.02 -6.40
CA ILE A 134 17.46 15.36 -5.89
C ILE A 134 17.09 16.80 -6.21
N TRP A 135 15.80 17.06 -6.35
CA TRP A 135 15.28 18.42 -6.47
C TRP A 135 15.35 19.15 -5.13
N LYS A 136 15.99 20.32 -5.08
CA LYS A 136 16.02 21.18 -3.88
C LYS A 136 14.61 21.57 -3.46
N GLY A 137 14.29 21.40 -2.17
CA GLY A 137 12.95 21.66 -1.65
C GLY A 137 11.84 20.80 -2.27
N GLY A 138 12.19 19.77 -3.03
CA GLY A 138 11.26 18.93 -3.76
C GLY A 138 10.60 19.61 -4.98
N GLU A 139 11.11 20.73 -5.43
CA GLU A 139 10.58 21.53 -6.54
C GLU A 139 11.05 20.97 -7.90
N ILE A 140 10.17 20.24 -8.59
CA ILE A 140 10.46 19.61 -9.88
C ILE A 140 10.74 20.69 -10.95
N GLY A 141 11.88 20.55 -11.64
CA GLY A 141 12.32 21.52 -12.66
C GLY A 141 13.12 22.69 -12.11
N GLY A 142 13.32 22.74 -10.79
CA GLY A 142 14.18 23.71 -10.12
C GLY A 142 15.66 23.30 -10.08
N ASP A 143 16.39 23.82 -9.11
CA ASP A 143 17.77 23.44 -8.85
C ASP A 143 17.87 22.00 -8.31
N THR A 144 19.01 21.36 -8.60
CA THR A 144 19.33 20.03 -8.06
C THR A 144 20.53 20.08 -7.13
N LYS A 145 20.67 19.05 -6.29
CA LYS A 145 21.86 18.76 -5.49
C LYS A 145 22.07 17.27 -5.33
N LEU A 146 23.25 16.88 -4.83
CA LEU A 146 23.51 15.49 -4.49
C LEU A 146 22.52 15.00 -3.42
N GLY A 147 22.00 13.80 -3.60
CA GLY A 147 21.08 13.19 -2.64
C GLY A 147 21.72 12.96 -1.27
N SER A 148 23.06 12.73 -1.23
CA SER A 148 23.85 12.66 0.01
C SER A 148 23.90 13.97 0.79
N ASP A 149 23.73 15.11 0.11
CA ASP A 149 23.73 16.46 0.69
C ASP A 149 22.31 16.96 0.97
N GLY A 150 21.30 16.12 0.75
CA GLY A 150 19.91 16.38 1.05
C GLY A 150 19.67 16.56 2.55
N ASP A 151 18.94 17.60 2.92
CA ASP A 151 18.54 17.88 4.29
C ASP A 151 17.01 17.83 4.45
N GLU A 152 16.52 18.09 5.66
CA GLU A 152 15.08 17.98 5.95
C GLU A 152 14.23 18.95 5.11
N LYS A 153 14.79 20.06 4.64
CA LYS A 153 14.07 21.06 3.83
C LYS A 153 13.84 20.60 2.39
N ASP A 154 14.60 19.59 1.95
CA ASP A 154 14.47 19.04 0.59
C ASP A 154 13.51 17.88 0.54
N LYS A 155 13.11 17.33 1.70
CA LYS A 155 12.12 16.25 1.78
C LYS A 155 10.70 16.78 1.65
N VAL A 156 9.89 16.02 0.94
CA VAL A 156 8.48 16.34 0.71
C VAL A 156 7.63 15.07 0.79
N TYR A 157 6.31 15.24 0.89
CA TYR A 157 5.41 14.13 0.67
C TYR A 157 5.47 13.68 -0.78
N LEU A 158 5.79 12.41 -0.97
CA LEU A 158 5.85 11.78 -2.27
C LEU A 158 4.46 11.35 -2.72
N ASP A 159 4.29 11.12 -4.03
CA ASP A 159 2.99 10.79 -4.58
C ASP A 159 2.54 9.38 -4.19
N GLY A 160 1.35 9.30 -3.64
CA GLY A 160 0.72 8.04 -3.24
C GLY A 160 0.94 7.67 -1.78
N THR A 161 0.32 6.58 -1.40
CA THR A 161 0.39 5.99 -0.04
C THR A 161 0.69 4.50 -0.13
N GLY A 162 1.21 3.91 0.94
CA GLY A 162 1.42 2.47 1.06
C GLY A 162 0.13 1.68 1.35
N VAL A 163 -1.00 2.38 1.54
CA VAL A 163 -2.29 1.75 1.82
C VAL A 163 -3.14 1.74 0.55
N PRO A 164 -3.58 0.57 0.06
CA PRO A 164 -4.48 0.48 -1.08
C PRO A 164 -5.77 1.25 -0.85
N LYS A 165 -6.19 2.04 -1.84
CA LYS A 165 -7.48 2.74 -1.80
C LYS A 165 -8.63 1.88 -2.28
N TRP A 166 -8.35 0.95 -3.19
CA TRP A 166 -9.32 0.06 -3.80
C TRP A 166 -8.97 -1.38 -3.53
N GLU A 167 -9.96 -2.15 -3.11
CA GLU A 167 -9.86 -3.60 -2.99
C GLU A 167 -10.99 -4.24 -3.80
N LEU A 168 -10.63 -5.24 -4.60
CA LEU A 168 -11.54 -6.00 -5.45
C LEU A 168 -11.45 -7.48 -5.08
N SER A 169 -12.60 -8.10 -4.90
CA SER A 169 -12.78 -9.55 -4.87
C SER A 169 -13.82 -9.93 -5.93
N TRP A 170 -13.48 -10.91 -6.78
CA TRP A 170 -14.36 -11.34 -7.86
C TRP A 170 -14.35 -12.85 -8.00
N GLY A 171 -15.47 -13.47 -7.62
CA GLY A 171 -15.70 -14.89 -7.71
C GLY A 171 -16.56 -15.24 -8.91
N ASN A 172 -16.25 -16.37 -9.56
CA ASN A 172 -17.00 -16.91 -10.68
C ASN A 172 -17.17 -18.42 -10.46
N THR A 173 -18.37 -18.91 -10.57
CA THR A 173 -18.69 -20.33 -10.45
C THR A 173 -19.47 -20.78 -11.69
N PHE A 174 -18.93 -21.80 -12.34
CA PHE A 174 -19.53 -22.45 -13.50
C PHE A 174 -19.84 -23.88 -13.13
N THR A 175 -21.03 -24.34 -13.48
CA THR A 175 -21.40 -25.74 -13.36
C THR A 175 -21.87 -26.23 -14.74
N TYR A 176 -21.28 -27.31 -15.19
CA TYR A 176 -21.73 -27.98 -16.42
C TYR A 176 -21.90 -29.48 -16.18
N LYS A 177 -23.14 -29.93 -16.14
CA LYS A 177 -23.50 -31.30 -15.80
C LYS A 177 -22.87 -31.74 -14.46
N ASN A 178 -21.86 -32.58 -14.52
CA ASN A 178 -21.19 -33.18 -13.37
C ASN A 178 -19.86 -32.48 -13.05
N PHE A 179 -19.53 -31.40 -13.76
CA PHE A 179 -18.32 -30.62 -13.55
C PHE A 179 -18.63 -29.25 -12.95
N ASP A 180 -17.80 -28.81 -12.07
CA ASP A 180 -17.81 -27.44 -11.57
C ASP A 180 -16.41 -26.81 -11.68
N LEU A 181 -16.40 -25.50 -11.92
CA LEU A 181 -15.20 -24.67 -11.97
C LEU A 181 -15.46 -23.41 -11.16
N SER A 182 -14.61 -23.15 -10.19
CA SER A 182 -14.60 -21.89 -9.46
C SER A 182 -13.30 -21.13 -9.69
N LEU A 183 -13.42 -19.84 -9.99
CA LEU A 183 -12.30 -18.91 -10.18
C LEU A 183 -12.48 -17.76 -9.21
N PHE A 184 -11.42 -17.45 -8.46
CA PHE A 184 -11.44 -16.32 -7.55
C PHE A 184 -10.28 -15.36 -7.85
N PHE A 185 -10.63 -14.12 -8.14
CA PHE A 185 -9.69 -13.03 -8.40
C PHE A 185 -9.65 -12.07 -7.22
N ARG A 186 -8.47 -11.57 -6.93
CA ARG A 186 -8.23 -10.51 -5.96
C ARG A 186 -7.40 -9.41 -6.56
N GLY A 187 -7.79 -8.16 -6.32
CA GLY A 187 -7.06 -6.98 -6.76
C GLY A 187 -6.93 -5.93 -5.66
N ARG A 188 -5.82 -5.20 -5.68
CA ARG A 188 -5.60 -4.00 -4.88
C ARG A 188 -5.01 -2.91 -5.75
N PHE A 189 -5.56 -1.69 -5.62
CA PHE A 189 -5.18 -0.59 -6.49
C PHE A 189 -5.11 0.73 -5.73
N GLY A 190 -4.44 1.71 -6.34
CA GLY A 190 -4.33 3.06 -5.81
C GLY A 190 -3.35 3.17 -4.65
N TYR A 191 -2.26 2.38 -4.68
CA TYR A 191 -1.19 2.45 -3.70
C TYR A 191 0.18 2.25 -4.33
N LYS A 192 1.21 2.58 -3.56
CA LYS A 192 2.60 2.40 -3.95
C LYS A 192 3.36 1.58 -2.92
N VAL A 193 4.49 1.06 -3.32
CA VAL A 193 5.41 0.28 -2.48
C VAL A 193 6.79 0.88 -2.60
N MET A 194 7.43 1.19 -1.48
CA MET A 194 8.85 1.51 -1.46
C MET A 194 9.64 0.23 -1.64
N ASN A 195 10.32 0.08 -2.78
CA ASN A 195 11.13 -1.09 -3.08
C ASN A 195 12.46 -1.01 -2.35
N GLN A 196 12.42 -1.41 -1.07
CA GLN A 196 13.58 -1.44 -0.21
C GLN A 196 14.67 -2.39 -0.73
N TYR A 197 14.29 -3.53 -1.32
CA TYR A 197 15.25 -4.48 -1.87
C TYR A 197 16.06 -3.87 -3.02
N GLU A 198 15.39 -3.13 -3.92
CA GLU A 198 16.05 -2.42 -5.00
C GLU A 198 16.99 -1.34 -4.48
N MET A 199 16.58 -0.59 -3.46
CA MET A 199 17.41 0.45 -2.85
C MET A 199 18.68 -0.13 -2.18
N TYR A 200 18.60 -1.34 -1.61
CA TYR A 200 19.74 -1.97 -0.90
C TYR A 200 20.59 -2.86 -1.78
N TYR A 201 19.97 -3.68 -2.61
CA TYR A 201 20.66 -4.72 -3.37
C TYR A 201 20.67 -4.47 -4.87
N GLY A 202 19.83 -3.55 -5.35
CA GLY A 202 19.79 -3.09 -6.74
C GLY A 202 20.80 -2.00 -7.07
N LEU A 203 21.69 -1.63 -6.15
CA LEU A 203 22.80 -0.67 -6.35
C LEU A 203 24.15 -1.31 -6.10
N GLN A 204 25.18 -0.86 -6.83
CA GLN A 204 26.55 -1.41 -6.70
C GLN A 204 27.31 -0.92 -5.45
N VAL A 205 26.79 0.05 -4.74
CA VAL A 205 27.47 0.84 -3.70
C VAL A 205 27.87 0.03 -2.46
N VAL A 206 27.10 -0.98 -2.11
CA VAL A 206 27.37 -1.79 -0.92
C VAL A 206 28.29 -2.96 -1.29
N ALA A 207 29.53 -2.92 -0.86
CA ALA A 207 30.49 -3.99 -1.08
C ALA A 207 30.19 -5.20 -0.16
N GLY A 208 30.44 -6.41 -0.67
CA GLY A 208 30.40 -7.65 0.12
C GLY A 208 29.04 -8.36 0.18
N ASP A 209 27.96 -7.74 -0.31
CA ASP A 209 26.63 -8.36 -0.37
C ASP A 209 26.31 -8.89 -1.77
N ASN A 210 25.45 -9.90 -1.83
CA ASN A 210 24.85 -10.31 -3.10
C ASN A 210 24.00 -9.18 -3.66
N LYS A 211 24.05 -9.00 -4.99
CA LYS A 211 23.31 -7.96 -5.70
C LYS A 211 22.20 -8.54 -6.55
N LEU A 212 21.15 -7.75 -6.76
CA LEU A 212 20.17 -8.02 -7.79
C LEU A 212 20.79 -7.77 -9.18
N SER A 213 20.26 -8.42 -10.22
CA SER A 213 20.69 -8.18 -11.61
C SER A 213 20.56 -6.72 -12.02
N SER A 214 19.52 -6.05 -11.52
CA SER A 214 19.27 -4.63 -11.74
C SER A 214 20.45 -3.71 -11.37
N ALA A 215 21.27 -4.10 -10.40
CA ALA A 215 22.49 -3.35 -10.04
C ALA A 215 23.51 -3.28 -11.19
N TYR A 216 23.48 -4.25 -12.12
CA TYR A 216 24.39 -4.34 -13.26
C TYR A 216 23.71 -4.01 -14.59
N GLU A 217 22.40 -3.88 -14.60
CA GLU A 217 21.55 -3.60 -15.77
C GLU A 217 20.95 -2.20 -15.66
N GLU A 218 19.73 -2.11 -15.13
CA GLU A 218 18.94 -0.87 -15.07
C GLU A 218 19.62 0.22 -14.23
N ASN A 219 20.20 -0.16 -13.10
CA ASN A 219 20.84 0.74 -12.14
C ASN A 219 22.37 0.79 -12.27
N ALA A 220 22.96 0.20 -13.33
CA ALA A 220 24.41 0.17 -13.52
C ALA A 220 25.07 1.56 -13.53
N HIS A 221 24.27 2.59 -13.87
CA HIS A 221 24.68 3.98 -13.90
C HIS A 221 24.72 4.63 -12.50
N ILE A 222 24.05 4.04 -11.48
CA ILE A 222 24.02 4.55 -10.11
C ILE A 222 25.19 3.95 -9.32
N LYS A 223 26.13 4.79 -8.96
CA LYS A 223 27.37 4.41 -8.22
C LYS A 223 27.49 5.08 -6.86
N GLY A 224 26.68 6.10 -6.63
CA GLY A 224 26.64 6.85 -5.39
C GLY A 224 25.82 6.16 -4.28
N PRO A 225 25.79 6.73 -3.06
CA PRO A 225 25.09 6.16 -1.92
C PRO A 225 23.59 6.10 -2.16
N LYS A 226 22.93 5.13 -1.50
CA LYS A 226 21.48 5.02 -1.53
C LYS A 226 20.80 6.21 -0.84
N VAL A 227 19.69 6.66 -1.41
CA VAL A 227 18.91 7.80 -0.93
C VAL A 227 17.43 7.41 -0.94
N ILE A 228 16.69 7.73 0.13
CA ILE A 228 15.24 7.53 0.15
C ILE A 228 14.59 8.58 -0.76
N CYS A 229 14.23 8.15 -1.97
CA CYS A 229 13.59 9.00 -2.97
C CYS A 229 12.53 8.22 -3.75
N ASP A 230 11.73 8.93 -4.52
CA ASP A 230 10.65 8.36 -5.32
C ASP A 230 11.11 7.50 -6.50
N TYR A 231 12.41 7.46 -6.82
CA TYR A 231 12.99 6.48 -7.74
C TYR A 231 12.68 5.02 -7.34
N PHE A 232 12.69 4.75 -6.03
CA PHE A 232 12.40 3.42 -5.49
C PHE A 232 10.93 3.22 -5.14
N LEU A 233 10.07 4.20 -5.46
CA LEU A 233 8.63 4.15 -5.17
C LEU A 233 7.87 3.57 -6.35
N GLN A 234 7.51 2.30 -6.25
CA GLN A 234 6.88 1.54 -7.33
C GLN A 234 5.35 1.50 -7.19
N ASN A 235 4.69 1.25 -8.33
CA ASN A 235 3.26 0.98 -8.34
C ASN A 235 2.97 -0.38 -7.71
N GLY A 236 2.11 -0.40 -6.68
CA GLY A 236 1.71 -1.62 -5.99
C GLY A 236 0.46 -2.30 -6.55
N ASN A 237 -0.18 -1.73 -7.58
CA ASN A 237 -1.42 -2.24 -8.13
C ASN A 237 -1.27 -3.66 -8.67
N TYR A 238 -2.23 -4.53 -8.35
CA TYR A 238 -2.28 -5.85 -8.93
C TYR A 238 -3.72 -6.36 -9.06
N LEU A 239 -3.91 -7.27 -10.00
CA LEU A 239 -5.04 -8.20 -10.11
C LEU A 239 -4.46 -9.59 -10.34
N ARG A 240 -4.84 -10.53 -9.49
CA ARG A 240 -4.36 -11.92 -9.60
C ARG A 240 -5.50 -12.90 -9.49
N LEU A 241 -5.34 -14.03 -10.16
CA LEU A 241 -6.14 -15.22 -9.92
C LEU A 241 -5.58 -15.91 -8.67
N ASP A 242 -6.35 -15.86 -7.60
CA ASP A 242 -5.92 -16.31 -6.27
C ASP A 242 -6.24 -17.79 -6.03
N ASN A 243 -7.33 -18.25 -6.64
CA ASN A 243 -7.76 -19.65 -6.53
C ASN A 243 -8.44 -20.14 -7.81
N ILE A 244 -8.15 -21.39 -8.19
CA ILE A 244 -8.86 -22.18 -9.20
C ILE A 244 -9.25 -23.49 -8.54
N THR A 245 -10.53 -23.83 -8.60
CA THR A 245 -11.03 -25.12 -8.14
C THR A 245 -11.81 -25.77 -9.27
N VAL A 246 -11.47 -27.03 -9.57
CA VAL A 246 -12.19 -27.87 -10.52
C VAL A 246 -12.76 -29.06 -9.76
N GLY A 247 -14.03 -29.24 -9.84
CA GLY A 247 -14.76 -30.37 -9.25
C GLY A 247 -15.37 -31.30 -10.32
N TRP A 248 -15.44 -32.55 -10.00
CA TRP A 248 -16.16 -33.56 -10.80
C TRP A 248 -16.92 -34.49 -9.87
N THR A 249 -18.23 -34.55 -10.05
CA THR A 249 -19.14 -35.39 -9.28
C THR A 249 -19.68 -36.53 -10.16
N PRO A 250 -18.98 -37.68 -10.28
CA PRO A 250 -19.44 -38.77 -11.08
C PRO A 250 -20.74 -39.39 -10.52
N LYS A 251 -21.67 -39.73 -11.39
CA LYS A 251 -22.84 -40.52 -11.01
C LYS A 251 -22.40 -41.99 -10.87
N LEU A 252 -22.04 -42.37 -9.65
CA LEU A 252 -21.66 -43.76 -9.36
C LEU A 252 -22.93 -44.57 -9.03
N ASN A 253 -23.31 -45.49 -9.90
CA ASN A 253 -24.41 -46.43 -9.64
C ASN A 253 -23.87 -47.70 -8.98
N THR A 254 -23.44 -47.58 -7.71
CA THR A 254 -22.90 -48.71 -6.93
C THR A 254 -23.73 -48.95 -5.69
N LYS A 255 -23.80 -50.24 -5.24
CA LYS A 255 -24.51 -50.61 -4.01
C LYS A 255 -23.90 -50.04 -2.72
N TRP A 256 -22.70 -49.44 -2.80
CA TRP A 256 -21.88 -49.05 -1.63
C TRP A 256 -21.76 -47.53 -1.45
N ILE A 257 -22.16 -46.74 -2.44
CA ILE A 257 -22.06 -45.27 -2.40
C ILE A 257 -23.36 -44.72 -2.97
N SER A 258 -24.13 -44.08 -2.15
CA SER A 258 -25.37 -43.38 -2.51
C SER A 258 -25.17 -41.84 -2.47
#